data_0cc9ffd154f61d36ee0011928cdfeff6
#
_entry.id   0cc9ffd154f61d36ee0011928cdfeff6
#
_cell.length_a   1.000
_cell.length_b   1.000
_cell.length_c   1.000
_cell.angle_alpha   90.00
_cell.angle_beta   90.00
_cell.angle_gamma   90.00
#
_symmetry.space_group_name_H-M   'P 1'
#
loop_
_entity.id
_entity.type
_entity.pdbx_description
1 polymer ?
#
loop_
_entity_poly.entity_id
_entity_poly.type
_entity_poly.pdbx_seq_one_letter_code
_entity_poly.pdbx_strand_id
1 'polypeptide(L)'
;MTTLLYDLPLLEDVLHTLVFEENLEEEEEEPSIFTEEHTLELVETAFHLMEEFMAENPTAISDPHFHDILLEEIQEMFYIQMEDHILETEFVEDDMNDILEDAFNIYITTFHTERTTITTTITPITPINENELIEHDTKLNNNLEDELKTELSAKIQTLREMPQPVQRTPEWYTFRWNLITASNAWKAFESQCTINQLIYEKCQPLMDATSQPEEVQMVNTNTTLHWGQKYEPLSVMMYEHRYSSKVEDFGCIQHHTYKFIGASPDGIIIESDTGRFGRMLEIKNIVNRIINGIPKKEYWVQMQLQMEVCDLDECDFLETKFTEYPDWNTYNNDSIISTCDNNNDTKEPFNSLVTSKDGCSKGIMIHFYIKDGRPFYAYMPLTIWTPNEVAKWEEQTVTKYTSAPYNYTFLKYIYWKLDILSCVLVLRNKEWFRTNVGQLQNVWNIIEKERVAGYEHRAPKRKSKKELVSKSSLDNGEKCYLKIVKLDN
;
A
#
# COMPACT_ATOMS: atom_id res chain seq x y z
N MET A 1 -1.42 -21.12 4.91
CA MET A 1 -1.85 -22.48 4.57
C MET A 1 -1.94 -22.53 3.06
N THR A 2 -1.04 -23.18 2.39
CA THR A 2 -1.21 -23.52 0.98
C THR A 2 -2.27 -24.60 0.97
N THR A 3 -3.52 -24.23 0.74
CA THR A 3 -4.56 -25.18 0.41
C THR A 3 -4.17 -25.69 -0.97
N LEU A 4 -3.57 -26.87 -1.02
CA LEU A 4 -3.38 -27.55 -2.29
C LEU A 4 -4.77 -27.81 -2.87
N LEU A 5 -4.95 -27.76 -4.19
CA LEU A 5 -6.21 -28.08 -4.89
C LEU A 5 -6.92 -29.33 -4.37
N TYR A 6 -6.19 -30.25 -3.74
CA TYR A 6 -6.71 -31.48 -3.14
C TYR A 6 -7.42 -31.32 -1.79
N ASP A 7 -7.30 -30.14 -1.14
CA ASP A 7 -7.98 -29.84 0.14
C ASP A 7 -9.18 -28.90 -0.04
N LEU A 8 -9.50 -28.50 -1.27
CA LEU A 8 -10.73 -27.79 -1.57
C LEU A 8 -11.92 -28.77 -1.40
N PRO A 9 -12.95 -28.42 -0.64
CA PRO A 9 -14.20 -29.14 -0.72
C PRO A 9 -14.71 -28.95 -2.13
N LEU A 10 -14.34 -29.93 -2.94
CA LEU A 10 -14.86 -30.22 -4.26
C LEU A 10 -15.01 -28.99 -5.19
N LEU A 11 -14.02 -28.85 -6.10
CA LEU A 11 -14.21 -28.09 -7.33
C LEU A 11 -15.59 -28.40 -7.97
N GLU A 12 -16.08 -29.64 -7.85
CA GLU A 12 -17.44 -30.06 -8.19
C GLU A 12 -18.53 -29.27 -7.45
N ASP A 13 -18.39 -28.88 -6.16
CA ASP A 13 -19.41 -28.11 -5.46
C ASP A 13 -19.41 -26.63 -5.91
N VAL A 14 -18.26 -26.06 -6.27
CA VAL A 14 -18.15 -24.71 -6.81
C VAL A 14 -18.70 -24.67 -8.24
N LEU A 15 -18.38 -25.66 -9.04
CA LEU A 15 -18.87 -25.79 -10.42
C LEU A 15 -20.38 -26.11 -10.49
N HIS A 16 -20.92 -26.87 -9.51
CA HIS A 16 -22.36 -27.07 -9.39
C HIS A 16 -23.11 -25.78 -9.04
N THR A 17 -22.47 -24.84 -8.37
CA THR A 17 -23.07 -23.53 -8.04
C THR A 17 -23.20 -22.66 -9.29
N LEU A 18 -22.26 -22.75 -10.23
CA LEU A 18 -22.29 -22.02 -11.50
C LEU A 18 -23.41 -22.46 -12.46
N VAL A 19 -23.76 -23.74 -12.41
CA VAL A 19 -24.84 -24.29 -13.28
C VAL A 19 -26.24 -24.00 -12.72
N PHE A 20 -26.38 -23.53 -11.48
CA PHE A 20 -27.69 -23.38 -10.81
C PHE A 20 -28.14 -21.93 -10.55
N GLU A 21 -27.37 -20.90 -10.84
CA GLU A 21 -27.82 -19.49 -10.72
C GLU A 21 -28.49 -18.92 -11.98
N GLU A 22 -28.71 -19.72 -13.03
CA GLU A 22 -29.45 -19.35 -14.22
C GLU A 22 -30.98 -19.36 -14.03
N ASN A 23 -31.53 -18.52 -13.19
CA ASN A 23 -32.96 -18.24 -13.22
C ASN A 23 -33.29 -16.85 -12.69
N LEU A 24 -32.90 -15.80 -13.41
CA LEU A 24 -33.54 -14.48 -13.32
C LEU A 24 -33.28 -13.68 -14.61
N GLU A 25 -34.35 -13.59 -15.41
CA GLU A 25 -34.56 -12.75 -16.60
C GLU A 25 -34.01 -13.28 -17.94
N GLU A 26 -34.95 -13.86 -18.71
CA GLU A 26 -34.79 -14.32 -20.09
C GLU A 26 -34.55 -13.11 -21.03
N GLU A 27 -33.30 -12.76 -21.27
CA GLU A 27 -32.88 -12.34 -22.60
C GLU A 27 -32.58 -13.62 -23.41
N GLU A 28 -33.10 -13.79 -24.61
CA GLU A 28 -32.87 -14.95 -25.49
C GLU A 28 -31.38 -15.01 -25.85
N GLU A 29 -30.55 -15.61 -24.98
CA GLU A 29 -29.16 -15.92 -25.26
C GLU A 29 -29.12 -17.05 -26.31
N GLU A 30 -28.33 -16.86 -27.38
CA GLU A 30 -28.08 -17.95 -28.31
C GLU A 30 -27.38 -19.10 -27.55
N PRO A 31 -27.80 -20.37 -27.73
CA PRO A 31 -27.26 -21.48 -26.97
C PRO A 31 -25.77 -21.66 -27.28
N SER A 32 -24.93 -21.66 -26.23
CA SER A 32 -23.49 -21.94 -26.30
C SER A 32 -23.24 -23.23 -27.11
N ILE A 33 -22.19 -23.23 -27.91
CA ILE A 33 -21.77 -24.37 -28.74
C ILE A 33 -21.18 -25.48 -27.87
N PHE A 34 -20.71 -25.15 -26.68
CA PHE A 34 -20.08 -26.10 -25.75
C PHE A 34 -21.13 -26.82 -24.92
N THR A 35 -20.91 -28.12 -24.70
CA THR A 35 -21.69 -28.90 -23.73
C THR A 35 -21.20 -28.59 -22.33
N GLU A 36 -22.06 -28.80 -21.29
CA GLU A 36 -21.66 -28.60 -19.88
C GLU A 36 -20.36 -29.32 -19.51
N GLU A 37 -20.12 -30.52 -20.06
CA GLU A 37 -18.90 -31.28 -19.84
C GLU A 37 -17.67 -30.60 -20.49
N HIS A 38 -17.82 -30.03 -21.66
CA HIS A 38 -16.77 -29.27 -22.34
C HIS A 38 -16.48 -27.95 -21.63
N THR A 39 -17.50 -27.21 -21.18
CA THR A 39 -17.34 -25.97 -20.43
C THR A 39 -16.57 -26.21 -19.14
N LEU A 40 -16.88 -27.31 -18.43
CA LEU A 40 -16.17 -27.71 -17.23
C LEU A 40 -14.67 -27.98 -17.47
N GLU A 41 -14.36 -28.73 -18.53
CA GLU A 41 -12.99 -29.04 -18.94
C GLU A 41 -12.21 -27.77 -19.32
N LEU A 42 -12.88 -26.83 -19.98
CA LEU A 42 -12.30 -25.51 -20.33
C LEU A 42 -12.00 -24.67 -19.09
N VAL A 43 -12.91 -24.62 -18.11
CA VAL A 43 -12.73 -23.90 -16.84
C VAL A 43 -11.60 -24.52 -16.00
N GLU A 44 -11.51 -25.86 -15.93
CA GLU A 44 -10.40 -26.54 -15.25
C GLU A 44 -9.05 -26.22 -15.91
N THR A 45 -9.02 -26.19 -17.23
CA THR A 45 -7.82 -25.82 -17.99
C THR A 45 -7.42 -24.38 -17.72
N ALA A 46 -8.38 -23.44 -17.75
CA ALA A 46 -8.14 -22.04 -17.44
C ALA A 46 -7.58 -21.85 -16.02
N PHE A 47 -8.15 -22.54 -15.02
CA PHE A 47 -7.65 -22.50 -13.63
C PHE A 47 -6.22 -23.00 -13.53
N HIS A 48 -5.90 -24.09 -14.21
CA HIS A 48 -4.55 -24.64 -14.18
C HIS A 48 -3.53 -23.65 -14.78
N LEU A 49 -3.88 -23.02 -15.90
CA LEU A 49 -3.03 -21.99 -16.53
C LEU A 49 -2.87 -20.75 -15.63
N MET A 50 -3.93 -20.31 -14.94
CA MET A 50 -3.85 -19.22 -13.98
C MET A 50 -2.92 -19.55 -12.80
N GLU A 51 -2.99 -20.77 -12.28
CA GLU A 51 -2.06 -21.22 -11.22
C GLU A 51 -0.61 -21.27 -11.70
N GLU A 52 -0.35 -21.79 -12.90
CA GLU A 52 0.97 -21.82 -13.50
C GLU A 52 1.53 -20.42 -13.68
N PHE A 53 0.74 -19.51 -14.26
CA PHE A 53 1.10 -18.09 -14.39
C PHE A 53 1.43 -17.45 -13.03
N MET A 54 0.59 -17.66 -12.02
CA MET A 54 0.80 -17.11 -10.67
C MET A 54 2.02 -17.72 -9.98
N ALA A 55 2.30 -19.01 -10.21
CA ALA A 55 3.49 -19.67 -9.67
C ALA A 55 4.79 -19.11 -10.29
N GLU A 56 4.77 -18.85 -11.60
CA GLU A 56 5.90 -18.24 -12.31
C GLU A 56 6.06 -16.75 -12.02
N ASN A 57 4.93 -16.05 -11.79
CA ASN A 57 4.87 -14.60 -11.60
C ASN A 57 4.26 -14.23 -10.22
N PRO A 58 4.85 -14.64 -9.09
CA PRO A 58 4.24 -14.50 -7.75
C PRO A 58 4.03 -13.05 -7.31
N THR A 59 4.62 -12.09 -8.01
CA THR A 59 4.47 -10.64 -7.77
C THR A 59 3.53 -9.95 -8.76
N ALA A 60 2.98 -10.68 -9.74
CA ALA A 60 2.12 -10.12 -10.78
C ALA A 60 0.89 -9.41 -10.20
N ILE A 61 0.33 -9.96 -9.12
CA ILE A 61 -0.83 -9.37 -8.41
C ILE A 61 -0.61 -7.93 -7.93
N SER A 62 0.65 -7.47 -7.88
CA SER A 62 1.02 -6.10 -7.50
C SER A 62 1.00 -5.13 -8.68
N ASP A 63 0.82 -5.62 -9.90
CA ASP A 63 0.73 -4.77 -11.09
C ASP A 63 -0.64 -4.07 -11.14
N PRO A 64 -0.69 -2.76 -11.43
CA PRO A 64 -1.95 -2.03 -11.60
C PRO A 64 -2.85 -2.60 -12.71
N HIS A 65 -2.27 -3.23 -13.72
CA HIS A 65 -2.95 -3.86 -14.85
C HIS A 65 -2.98 -5.38 -14.73
N PHE A 66 -2.83 -5.91 -13.51
CA PHE A 66 -2.74 -7.35 -13.27
C PHE A 66 -3.89 -8.15 -13.90
N HIS A 67 -5.11 -7.64 -13.82
CA HIS A 67 -6.28 -8.33 -14.39
C HIS A 67 -6.18 -8.42 -15.90
N ASP A 68 -5.84 -7.32 -16.56
CA ASP A 68 -5.71 -7.27 -18.01
C ASP A 68 -4.55 -8.17 -18.48
N ILE A 69 -3.40 -8.10 -17.78
CA ILE A 69 -2.22 -8.93 -18.08
C ILE A 69 -2.52 -10.42 -17.90
N LEU A 70 -3.14 -10.80 -16.78
CA LEU A 70 -3.46 -12.20 -16.51
C LEU A 70 -4.42 -12.74 -17.55
N LEU A 71 -5.48 -12.00 -17.85
CA LEU A 71 -6.48 -12.43 -18.85
C LEU A 71 -5.85 -12.56 -20.24
N GLU A 72 -5.04 -11.59 -20.69
CA GLU A 72 -4.36 -11.62 -21.99
C GLU A 72 -3.39 -12.80 -22.10
N GLU A 73 -2.56 -13.04 -21.07
CA GLU A 73 -1.61 -14.17 -21.05
C GLU A 73 -2.32 -15.53 -20.99
N ILE A 74 -3.41 -15.65 -20.23
CA ILE A 74 -4.20 -16.88 -20.17
C ILE A 74 -4.91 -17.13 -21.49
N GLN A 75 -5.47 -16.11 -22.13
CA GLN A 75 -6.05 -16.23 -23.47
C GLN A 75 -5.02 -16.78 -24.46
N GLU A 76 -3.82 -16.18 -24.52
CA GLU A 76 -2.78 -16.63 -25.44
C GLU A 76 -2.38 -18.10 -25.18
N MET A 77 -2.14 -18.48 -23.92
CA MET A 77 -1.79 -19.86 -23.56
C MET A 77 -2.92 -20.85 -23.84
N PHE A 78 -4.16 -20.44 -23.56
CA PHE A 78 -5.36 -21.25 -23.77
C PHE A 78 -5.58 -21.55 -25.26
N TYR A 79 -5.47 -20.55 -26.11
CA TYR A 79 -5.56 -20.71 -27.55
C TYR A 79 -4.47 -21.63 -28.11
N ILE A 80 -3.22 -21.49 -27.64
CA ILE A 80 -2.12 -22.38 -28.04
C ILE A 80 -2.43 -23.83 -27.66
N GLN A 81 -2.95 -24.07 -26.45
CA GLN A 81 -3.25 -25.42 -25.98
C GLN A 81 -4.43 -26.06 -26.71
N MET A 82 -5.37 -25.24 -27.16
CA MET A 82 -6.60 -25.67 -27.85
C MET A 82 -6.49 -25.64 -29.36
N GLU A 83 -5.33 -25.25 -29.95
CA GLU A 83 -5.13 -25.07 -31.41
C GLU A 83 -5.56 -26.30 -32.25
N ASP A 84 -5.40 -27.51 -31.69
CA ASP A 84 -5.83 -28.77 -32.35
C ASP A 84 -7.36 -29.03 -32.27
N HIS A 85 -8.10 -28.29 -31.46
CA HIS A 85 -9.53 -28.50 -31.17
C HIS A 85 -10.45 -27.36 -31.62
N ILE A 86 -9.88 -26.21 -31.99
CA ILE A 86 -10.65 -25.03 -32.43
C ILE A 86 -11.12 -25.24 -33.87
N LEU A 87 -12.44 -25.32 -34.03
CA LEU A 87 -13.08 -25.15 -35.33
C LEU A 87 -13.00 -23.67 -35.72
N GLU A 88 -12.45 -23.36 -36.91
CA GLU A 88 -12.26 -22.00 -37.43
C GLU A 88 -13.61 -21.27 -37.66
N THR A 89 -14.32 -20.91 -36.60
CA THR A 89 -15.54 -20.10 -36.67
C THR A 89 -15.49 -19.01 -35.60
N GLU A 90 -15.84 -17.79 -35.98
CA GLU A 90 -15.85 -16.58 -35.16
C GLU A 90 -16.70 -16.74 -33.88
N PHE A 91 -17.77 -17.53 -33.92
CA PHE A 91 -18.63 -17.82 -32.75
C PHE A 91 -17.97 -18.65 -31.64
N VAL A 92 -17.02 -19.50 -31.96
CA VAL A 92 -16.28 -20.31 -30.95
C VAL A 92 -15.35 -19.44 -30.14
N GLU A 93 -14.80 -18.39 -30.73
CA GLU A 93 -13.88 -17.45 -30.07
C GLU A 93 -14.61 -16.61 -29.00
N ASP A 94 -15.82 -16.14 -29.32
CA ASP A 94 -16.65 -15.37 -28.37
C ASP A 94 -17.07 -16.24 -27.16
N ASP A 95 -17.63 -17.44 -27.40
CA ASP A 95 -18.02 -18.39 -26.34
C ASP A 95 -16.82 -18.79 -25.45
N MET A 96 -15.64 -18.95 -26.03
CA MET A 96 -14.42 -19.26 -25.28
C MET A 96 -13.96 -18.10 -24.41
N ASN A 97 -14.07 -16.86 -24.88
CA ASN A 97 -13.73 -15.68 -24.14
C ASN A 97 -14.66 -15.50 -22.93
N ASP A 98 -15.95 -15.73 -23.11
CA ASP A 98 -16.94 -15.67 -22.03
C ASP A 98 -16.62 -16.71 -20.94
N ILE A 99 -16.30 -17.95 -21.31
CA ILE A 99 -15.88 -19.00 -20.37
C ILE A 99 -14.59 -18.62 -19.63
N LEU A 100 -13.61 -18.01 -20.33
CA LEU A 100 -12.37 -17.54 -19.71
C LEU A 100 -12.58 -16.38 -18.74
N GLU A 101 -13.46 -15.42 -19.07
CA GLU A 101 -13.81 -14.31 -18.18
C GLU A 101 -14.53 -14.83 -16.93
N ASP A 102 -15.44 -15.77 -17.05
CA ASP A 102 -16.13 -16.39 -15.92
C ASP A 102 -15.16 -17.18 -15.06
N ALA A 103 -14.32 -18.01 -15.65
CA ALA A 103 -13.27 -18.74 -14.94
C ALA A 103 -12.31 -17.79 -14.20
N PHE A 104 -11.92 -16.69 -14.83
CA PHE A 104 -11.09 -15.66 -14.24
C PHE A 104 -11.76 -14.99 -13.03
N ASN A 105 -13.01 -14.59 -13.15
CA ASN A 105 -13.77 -13.97 -12.06
C ASN A 105 -13.92 -14.89 -10.87
N ILE A 106 -14.18 -16.18 -11.11
CA ILE A 106 -14.26 -17.21 -10.06
C ILE A 106 -12.91 -17.44 -9.41
N TYR A 107 -11.84 -17.56 -10.21
CA TYR A 107 -10.49 -17.73 -9.71
C TYR A 107 -10.08 -16.58 -8.79
N ILE A 108 -10.29 -15.34 -9.23
CA ILE A 108 -9.96 -14.15 -8.44
C ILE A 108 -10.79 -14.07 -7.16
N THR A 109 -12.08 -14.32 -7.20
CA THR A 109 -12.94 -14.27 -6.01
C THR A 109 -12.67 -15.41 -5.02
N THR A 110 -12.28 -16.58 -5.50
CA THR A 110 -12.06 -17.78 -4.66
C THR A 110 -10.66 -17.82 -4.05
N PHE A 111 -9.63 -17.48 -4.83
CA PHE A 111 -8.23 -17.66 -4.42
C PHE A 111 -7.54 -16.35 -4.01
N HIS A 112 -8.11 -15.21 -4.36
CA HIS A 112 -7.60 -13.90 -3.94
C HIS A 112 -8.60 -13.27 -2.99
N THR A 113 -8.23 -13.19 -1.72
CA THR A 113 -9.03 -12.57 -0.66
C THR A 113 -9.57 -11.21 -1.11
N GLU A 114 -10.83 -10.93 -0.78
CA GLU A 114 -11.53 -9.70 -1.14
C GLU A 114 -10.65 -8.47 -0.96
N ARG A 115 -10.29 -7.85 -2.06
CA ARG A 115 -9.66 -6.54 -2.08
C ARG A 115 -10.76 -5.53 -1.77
N THR A 116 -10.95 -5.21 -0.51
CA THR A 116 -11.85 -4.13 -0.11
C THR A 116 -11.26 -2.79 -0.54
N THR A 117 -11.46 -2.42 -1.80
CA THR A 117 -11.38 -1.03 -2.22
C THR A 117 -12.57 -0.31 -1.63
N ILE A 118 -12.38 0.27 -0.47
CA ILE A 118 -13.38 1.22 0.03
C ILE A 118 -13.05 2.55 -0.62
N THR A 119 -13.62 2.78 -1.79
CA THR A 119 -13.81 4.15 -2.27
C THR A 119 -14.79 4.78 -1.30
N THR A 120 -14.29 5.53 -0.36
CA THR A 120 -15.15 6.21 0.60
C THR A 120 -15.79 7.42 -0.07
N THR A 121 -16.94 7.19 -0.66
CA THR A 121 -17.99 8.20 -0.48
C THR A 121 -18.32 8.12 1.00
N ILE A 122 -17.91 9.09 1.79
CA ILE A 122 -18.22 9.16 3.22
C ILE A 122 -19.74 9.33 3.32
N THR A 123 -20.45 8.20 3.45
CA THR A 123 -21.79 8.26 4.00
C THR A 123 -21.64 8.57 5.50
N PRO A 124 -22.40 9.52 6.05
CA PRO A 124 -22.39 9.79 7.49
C PRO A 124 -22.62 8.48 8.23
N ILE A 125 -21.80 8.22 9.24
CA ILE A 125 -21.91 7.03 10.09
C ILE A 125 -23.29 7.04 10.74
N THR A 126 -24.23 6.31 10.17
CA THR A 126 -25.39 5.85 10.92
C THR A 126 -24.93 4.68 11.76
N PRO A 127 -25.19 4.65 13.07
CA PRO A 127 -24.81 3.51 13.90
C PRO A 127 -25.50 2.27 13.34
N ILE A 128 -24.70 1.25 12.98
CA ILE A 128 -25.20 -0.06 12.59
C ILE A 128 -25.83 -0.68 13.85
N ASN A 129 -27.08 -1.03 13.72
CA ASN A 129 -27.85 -1.68 14.77
C ASN A 129 -27.40 -3.16 14.85
N GLU A 130 -26.57 -3.50 15.85
CA GLU A 130 -25.92 -4.82 16.03
C GLU A 130 -26.86 -5.92 16.55
N ASN A 131 -28.14 -5.88 16.31
CA ASN A 131 -29.08 -6.83 16.89
C ASN A 131 -29.72 -7.80 15.89
N GLU A 132 -28.97 -8.39 14.95
CA GLU A 132 -29.43 -9.61 14.25
C GLU A 132 -28.26 -10.44 13.70
N LEU A 133 -27.52 -11.15 14.57
CA LEU A 133 -26.69 -12.29 14.17
C LEU A 133 -26.74 -13.37 15.25
N ILE A 134 -27.57 -14.32 14.98
CA ILE A 134 -27.62 -15.76 15.30
C ILE A 134 -26.66 -16.26 16.40
N GLU A 135 -27.21 -16.59 17.56
CA GLU A 135 -26.65 -17.43 18.61
C GLU A 135 -26.54 -18.91 18.15
N HIS A 136 -25.44 -19.27 17.45
CA HIS A 136 -25.00 -20.68 17.40
C HIS A 136 -23.52 -20.73 17.00
N ASP A 137 -22.64 -21.24 17.84
CA ASP A 137 -21.20 -21.47 17.74
C ASP A 137 -20.26 -20.49 18.46
N THR A 138 -20.72 -19.64 19.33
CA THR A 138 -19.91 -18.61 19.99
C THR A 138 -18.82 -19.12 20.95
N LYS A 139 -18.90 -20.34 21.47
CA LYS A 139 -17.93 -20.83 22.48
C LYS A 139 -16.65 -21.46 21.90
N LEU A 140 -16.73 -22.09 20.74
CA LEU A 140 -15.53 -22.68 20.08
C LEU A 140 -14.73 -21.61 19.36
N ASN A 141 -15.39 -20.64 18.74
CA ASN A 141 -14.74 -19.50 18.07
C ASN A 141 -14.02 -18.58 19.06
N ASN A 142 -14.61 -18.28 20.21
CA ASN A 142 -13.99 -17.42 21.22
C ASN A 142 -12.67 -18.00 21.77
N ASN A 143 -12.56 -19.32 21.95
CA ASN A 143 -11.32 -19.94 22.42
C ASN A 143 -10.20 -19.86 21.36
N LEU A 144 -10.51 -20.03 20.07
CA LEU A 144 -9.55 -19.93 18.97
C LEU A 144 -9.07 -18.48 18.75
N GLU A 145 -9.98 -17.52 18.91
CA GLU A 145 -9.63 -16.09 18.83
C GLU A 145 -8.73 -15.66 20.00
N ASP A 146 -9.00 -16.15 21.21
CA ASP A 146 -8.18 -15.88 22.40
C ASP A 146 -6.78 -16.53 22.29
N GLU A 147 -6.67 -17.76 21.76
CA GLU A 147 -5.40 -18.43 21.50
C GLU A 147 -4.58 -17.67 20.44
N LEU A 148 -5.20 -17.30 19.31
CA LEU A 148 -4.55 -16.51 18.25
C LEU A 148 -4.07 -15.15 18.77
N LYS A 149 -4.90 -14.44 19.54
CA LYS A 149 -4.55 -13.17 20.14
C LYS A 149 -3.38 -13.29 21.12
N THR A 150 -3.32 -14.40 21.86
CA THR A 150 -2.23 -14.70 22.79
C THR A 150 -0.93 -14.96 22.02
N GLU A 151 -0.97 -15.74 20.93
CA GLU A 151 0.19 -15.97 20.06
C GLU A 151 0.70 -14.67 19.43
N LEU A 152 -0.19 -13.87 18.84
CA LEU A 152 0.17 -12.58 18.24
C LEU A 152 0.75 -11.62 19.29
N SER A 153 0.20 -11.60 20.51
CA SER A 153 0.73 -10.79 21.61
C SER A 153 2.16 -11.19 21.98
N ALA A 154 2.46 -12.48 22.00
CA ALA A 154 3.81 -13.00 22.27
C ALA A 154 4.79 -12.62 21.15
N LYS A 155 4.36 -12.69 19.86
CA LYS A 155 5.16 -12.24 18.72
C LYS A 155 5.45 -10.74 18.80
N ILE A 156 4.45 -9.90 19.04
CA ILE A 156 4.61 -8.44 19.19
C ILE A 156 5.55 -8.13 20.36
N GLN A 157 5.43 -8.82 21.49
CA GLN A 157 6.33 -8.62 22.63
C GLN A 157 7.79 -8.99 22.26
N THR A 158 8.00 -10.06 21.52
CA THR A 158 9.32 -10.44 20.99
C THR A 158 9.89 -9.34 20.10
N LEU A 159 9.07 -8.73 19.22
CA LEU A 159 9.52 -7.62 18.37
C LEU A 159 9.93 -6.38 19.19
N ARG A 160 9.20 -6.06 20.26
CA ARG A 160 9.55 -4.94 21.17
C ARG A 160 10.90 -5.15 21.85
N GLU A 161 11.28 -6.39 22.13
CA GLU A 161 12.54 -6.75 22.81
C GLU A 161 13.75 -6.81 21.86
N MET A 162 13.50 -6.86 20.53
CA MET A 162 14.57 -6.87 19.53
C MET A 162 15.28 -5.51 19.47
N PRO A 163 16.61 -5.50 19.19
CA PRO A 163 17.35 -4.25 19.01
C PRO A 163 16.79 -3.41 17.87
N GLN A 164 16.38 -2.19 18.16
CA GLN A 164 15.82 -1.23 17.20
C GLN A 164 16.51 0.14 17.38
N PRO A 165 17.58 0.40 16.64
CA PRO A 165 18.26 1.69 16.71
C PRO A 165 17.31 2.85 16.38
N VAL A 166 17.42 3.94 17.14
CA VAL A 166 16.59 5.14 16.92
C VAL A 166 16.82 5.68 15.51
N GLN A 167 15.75 5.96 14.79
CA GLN A 167 15.80 6.44 13.41
C GLN A 167 16.68 7.69 13.25
N ARG A 168 17.46 7.70 12.16
CA ARG A 168 18.35 8.81 11.76
C ARG A 168 19.52 9.07 12.70
N THR A 169 19.84 8.11 13.59
CA THR A 169 21.10 8.13 14.36
C THR A 169 22.22 7.42 13.57
N PRO A 170 23.50 7.66 13.89
CA PRO A 170 24.62 6.94 13.29
C PRO A 170 24.48 5.42 13.41
N GLU A 171 23.99 4.94 14.56
CA GLU A 171 23.72 3.53 14.84
C GLU A 171 22.67 2.97 13.88
N TRP A 172 21.60 3.72 13.62
CA TRP A 172 20.56 3.32 12.68
C TRP A 172 21.07 3.24 11.24
N TYR A 173 21.89 4.20 10.80
CA TYR A 173 22.51 4.14 9.46
C TYR A 173 23.45 2.95 9.34
N THR A 174 24.27 2.68 10.36
CA THR A 174 25.18 1.53 10.41
C THR A 174 24.41 0.21 10.40
N PHE A 175 23.33 0.11 11.16
CA PHE A 175 22.47 -1.07 11.19
C PHE A 175 21.87 -1.36 9.82
N ARG A 176 21.25 -0.36 9.20
CA ARG A 176 20.62 -0.49 7.86
C ARG A 176 21.63 -0.69 6.73
N TRP A 177 22.86 -0.20 6.87
CA TRP A 177 23.92 -0.45 5.92
C TRP A 177 24.27 -1.94 5.83
N ASN A 178 24.18 -2.66 6.94
CA ASN A 178 24.40 -4.09 7.03
C ASN A 178 23.19 -4.96 6.65
N LEU A 179 22.16 -4.37 6.02
CA LEU A 179 20.94 -5.06 5.66
C LEU A 179 20.50 -4.71 4.23
N ILE A 180 19.92 -5.68 3.52
CA ILE A 180 18.94 -5.40 2.47
C ILE A 180 17.63 -5.11 3.19
N THR A 181 17.14 -3.87 3.12
CA THR A 181 15.88 -3.49 3.76
C THR A 181 14.70 -3.83 2.87
N ALA A 182 13.56 -4.18 3.47
CA ALA A 182 12.33 -4.54 2.75
C ALA A 182 11.98 -3.54 1.64
N SER A 183 12.12 -2.24 1.91
CA SER A 183 11.86 -1.16 0.92
C SER A 183 12.77 -1.16 -0.30
N ASN A 184 13.94 -1.81 -0.25
CA ASN A 184 14.90 -1.88 -1.36
C ASN A 184 15.01 -3.28 -1.97
N ALA A 185 14.46 -4.28 -1.32
CA ALA A 185 14.65 -5.69 -1.67
C ALA A 185 14.06 -6.05 -3.04
N TRP A 186 12.96 -5.39 -3.44
CA TRP A 186 12.36 -5.58 -4.77
C TRP A 186 13.36 -5.41 -5.91
N LYS A 187 14.38 -4.55 -5.74
CA LYS A 187 15.43 -4.32 -6.74
C LYS A 187 16.22 -5.59 -7.07
N ALA A 188 16.29 -6.54 -6.13
CA ALA A 188 16.99 -7.81 -6.34
C ALA A 188 16.26 -8.73 -7.34
N PHE A 189 14.98 -8.49 -7.60
CA PHE A 189 14.12 -9.29 -8.48
C PHE A 189 13.88 -8.61 -9.84
N GLU A 190 14.58 -7.53 -10.11
CA GLU A 190 14.45 -6.74 -11.32
C GLU A 190 15.60 -6.98 -12.31
N SER A 191 15.66 -6.15 -13.35
CA SER A 191 16.72 -6.19 -14.34
C SER A 191 18.11 -6.07 -13.73
N GLN A 192 19.15 -6.61 -14.41
CA GLN A 192 20.53 -6.53 -13.94
C GLN A 192 20.99 -5.07 -13.68
N CYS A 193 20.42 -4.08 -14.38
CA CYS A 193 20.69 -2.68 -14.13
C CYS A 193 20.20 -2.24 -12.75
N THR A 194 19.01 -2.65 -12.36
CA THR A 194 18.40 -2.35 -11.07
C THR A 194 19.12 -3.10 -9.93
N ILE A 195 19.50 -4.37 -10.15
CA ILE A 195 20.35 -5.13 -9.21
C ILE A 195 21.70 -4.43 -9.01
N ASN A 196 22.35 -3.97 -10.08
CA ASN A 196 23.60 -3.23 -9.99
C ASN A 196 23.44 -1.93 -9.18
N GLN A 197 22.31 -1.24 -9.32
CA GLN A 197 22.01 -0.06 -8.52
C GLN A 197 21.91 -0.40 -7.03
N LEU A 198 21.20 -1.48 -6.66
CA LEU A 198 21.10 -1.93 -5.27
C LEU A 198 22.47 -2.25 -4.68
N ILE A 199 23.31 -2.98 -5.43
CA ILE A 199 24.66 -3.36 -4.99
C ILE A 199 25.50 -2.08 -4.81
N TYR A 200 25.47 -1.17 -5.80
CA TYR A 200 26.20 0.09 -5.73
C TYR A 200 25.81 0.93 -4.52
N GLU A 201 24.49 1.11 -4.28
CA GLU A 201 23.98 1.86 -3.12
C GLU A 201 24.43 1.24 -1.79
N LYS A 202 24.42 -0.11 -1.68
CA LYS A 202 24.81 -0.83 -0.48
C LYS A 202 26.32 -0.94 -0.27
N CYS A 203 27.12 -0.72 -1.30
CA CYS A 203 28.57 -0.66 -1.19
C CYS A 203 29.08 0.74 -0.83
N GLN A 204 28.29 1.79 -0.99
CA GLN A 204 28.69 3.14 -0.59
C GLN A 204 29.13 3.17 0.87
N PRO A 205 30.27 3.80 1.19
CA PRO A 205 30.69 3.94 2.58
C PRO A 205 29.68 4.81 3.35
N LEU A 206 29.52 4.50 4.62
CA LEU A 206 28.75 5.37 5.51
C LEU A 206 29.45 6.74 5.56
N MET A 207 28.69 7.81 5.35
CA MET A 207 29.22 9.16 5.53
C MET A 207 29.60 9.34 6.98
N ASP A 208 30.82 9.75 7.25
CA ASP A 208 31.26 10.09 8.61
C ASP A 208 30.39 11.22 9.15
N ALA A 209 29.75 10.98 10.27
CA ALA A 209 28.92 11.99 10.95
C ALA A 209 29.70 13.26 11.34
N THR A 210 31.04 13.18 11.31
CA THR A 210 31.97 14.29 11.59
C THR A 210 32.16 15.23 10.40
N SER A 211 31.74 14.85 9.20
CA SER A 211 31.90 15.66 7.98
C SER A 211 30.65 16.47 7.60
N GLN A 212 29.66 16.58 8.49
CA GLN A 212 28.52 17.46 8.27
C GLN A 212 28.97 18.93 8.34
N PRO A 213 28.63 19.76 7.37
CA PRO A 213 28.90 21.20 7.46
C PRO A 213 28.15 21.76 8.68
N GLU A 214 28.78 22.65 9.45
CA GLU A 214 28.17 23.37 10.58
C GLU A 214 26.97 24.25 10.18
N GLU A 215 26.71 24.39 8.88
CA GLU A 215 25.56 25.12 8.37
C GLU A 215 24.28 24.29 8.44
N VAL A 216 23.30 24.80 9.16
CA VAL A 216 21.94 24.26 9.23
C VAL A 216 21.35 24.27 7.81
N GLN A 217 21.36 23.11 7.13
CA GLN A 217 20.68 22.97 5.85
C GLN A 217 19.17 22.82 6.10
N MET A 218 18.41 23.82 5.69
CA MET A 218 16.94 23.73 5.75
C MET A 218 16.47 22.57 4.85
N VAL A 219 15.65 21.70 5.41
CA VAL A 219 15.06 20.57 4.68
C VAL A 219 14.12 21.11 3.58
N ASN A 220 14.29 20.63 2.35
CA ASN A 220 13.36 20.97 1.26
C ASN A 220 12.01 20.25 1.50
N THR A 221 11.01 21.01 1.95
CA THR A 221 9.67 20.51 2.28
C THR A 221 8.77 20.30 1.06
N ASN A 222 9.24 20.59 -0.17
CA ASN A 222 8.45 20.46 -1.40
C ASN A 222 8.68 19.13 -2.14
N THR A 223 9.44 18.21 -1.55
CA THR A 223 9.72 16.91 -2.18
C THR A 223 8.60 15.91 -1.88
N THR A 224 8.41 14.93 -2.77
CA THR A 224 7.48 13.80 -2.55
C THR A 224 7.85 12.96 -1.32
N LEU A 225 9.15 12.84 -1.03
CA LEU A 225 9.64 12.16 0.17
C LEU A 225 9.20 12.90 1.43
N HIS A 226 9.31 14.23 1.44
CA HIS A 226 8.85 15.03 2.57
C HIS A 226 7.33 15.02 2.70
N TRP A 227 6.61 14.97 1.59
CA TRP A 227 5.15 14.78 1.58
C TRP A 227 4.76 13.49 2.32
N GLY A 228 5.42 12.37 2.01
CA GLY A 228 5.24 11.11 2.73
C GLY A 228 5.41 11.28 4.23
N GLN A 229 6.54 11.83 4.68
CA GLN A 229 6.85 12.03 6.09
C GLN A 229 5.87 12.98 6.80
N LYS A 230 5.39 14.01 6.10
CA LYS A 230 4.42 14.97 6.65
C LYS A 230 3.05 14.36 6.90
N TYR A 231 2.59 13.48 6.00
CA TYR A 231 1.23 12.92 6.06
C TYR A 231 1.16 11.54 6.72
N GLU A 232 2.27 10.85 6.91
CA GLU A 232 2.30 9.53 7.56
C GLU A 232 1.65 9.51 8.95
N PRO A 233 1.97 10.43 9.91
CA PRO A 233 1.31 10.44 11.19
C PRO A 233 -0.19 10.73 11.09
N LEU A 234 -0.61 11.55 10.12
CA LEU A 234 -2.02 11.84 9.89
C LEU A 234 -2.75 10.61 9.32
N SER A 235 -2.10 9.87 8.42
CA SER A 235 -2.64 8.61 7.89
C SER A 235 -2.83 7.56 8.97
N VAL A 236 -1.89 7.47 9.94
CA VAL A 236 -2.05 6.63 11.14
C VAL A 236 -3.27 7.08 11.96
N MET A 237 -3.40 8.39 12.24
CA MET A 237 -4.55 8.92 12.97
C MET A 237 -5.89 8.61 12.28
N MET A 238 -5.94 8.75 10.94
CA MET A 238 -7.14 8.42 10.16
C MET A 238 -7.45 6.92 10.19
N TYR A 239 -6.43 6.07 10.12
CA TYR A 239 -6.58 4.63 10.24
C TYR A 239 -7.08 4.22 11.63
N GLU A 240 -6.44 4.70 12.71
CA GLU A 240 -6.84 4.43 14.09
C GLU A 240 -8.31 4.85 14.34
N HIS A 241 -8.67 6.04 13.88
CA HIS A 241 -10.03 6.56 14.03
C HIS A 241 -11.07 5.72 13.26
N ARG A 242 -10.76 5.36 12.00
CA ARG A 242 -11.68 4.65 11.13
C ARG A 242 -11.94 3.22 11.59
N TYR A 243 -10.90 2.54 12.06
CA TYR A 243 -10.95 1.11 12.40
C TYR A 243 -10.97 0.84 13.90
N SER A 244 -11.19 1.86 14.73
CA SER A 244 -11.19 1.74 16.20
C SER A 244 -10.00 0.92 16.69
N SER A 245 -8.82 1.27 16.21
CA SER A 245 -7.58 0.52 16.40
C SER A 245 -6.50 1.41 17.00
N LYS A 246 -5.46 0.78 17.56
CA LYS A 246 -4.26 1.45 18.04
C LYS A 246 -3.04 0.90 17.33
N VAL A 247 -2.24 1.78 16.75
CA VAL A 247 -1.02 1.45 16.03
C VAL A 247 0.19 1.79 16.90
N GLU A 248 1.14 0.86 16.99
CA GLU A 248 2.44 1.07 17.62
C GLU A 248 3.53 1.15 16.57
N ASP A 249 4.42 2.13 16.70
CA ASP A 249 5.58 2.32 15.82
C ASP A 249 6.70 1.34 16.18
N PHE A 250 7.34 0.77 15.16
CA PHE A 250 8.49 -0.12 15.29
C PHE A 250 9.65 0.39 14.44
N GLY A 251 10.84 0.28 14.99
CA GLY A 251 12.07 0.64 14.27
C GLY A 251 12.47 -0.38 13.21
N CYS A 252 13.74 -0.34 12.81
CA CYS A 252 14.29 -1.32 11.90
C CYS A 252 14.60 -2.62 12.63
N ILE A 253 13.93 -3.69 12.25
CA ILE A 253 14.04 -5.04 12.81
C ILE A 253 14.86 -5.90 11.86
N GLN A 254 15.79 -6.70 12.40
CA GLN A 254 16.60 -7.66 11.63
C GLN A 254 15.93 -9.04 11.65
N HIS A 255 15.90 -9.70 10.49
CA HIS A 255 15.37 -11.07 10.39
C HIS A 255 16.12 -12.05 11.30
N HIS A 256 15.38 -12.92 11.98
CA HIS A 256 15.95 -13.81 12.98
C HIS A 256 16.93 -14.84 12.40
N THR A 257 16.71 -15.34 11.18
CA THR A 257 17.57 -16.30 10.49
C THR A 257 18.50 -15.65 9.48
N TYR A 258 17.95 -14.85 8.56
CA TYR A 258 18.68 -14.21 7.47
C TYR A 258 19.17 -12.82 7.90
N LYS A 259 20.31 -12.79 8.61
CA LYS A 259 20.85 -11.58 9.25
C LYS A 259 21.15 -10.41 8.32
N PHE A 260 21.11 -10.62 7.02
CA PHE A 260 21.27 -9.59 5.99
C PHE A 260 19.94 -8.96 5.55
N ILE A 261 18.80 -9.39 6.08
CA ILE A 261 17.47 -8.86 5.78
C ILE A 261 16.96 -8.07 6.98
N GLY A 262 16.34 -6.94 6.74
CA GLY A 262 15.66 -6.17 7.76
C GLY A 262 14.48 -5.38 7.23
N ALA A 263 13.55 -5.03 8.12
CA ALA A 263 12.32 -4.33 7.79
C ALA A 263 11.98 -3.29 8.86
N SER A 264 11.29 -2.24 8.44
CA SER A 264 10.65 -1.26 9.33
C SER A 264 9.21 -1.14 8.84
N PRO A 265 8.24 -1.75 9.50
CA PRO A 265 6.84 -1.49 9.22
C PRO A 265 6.49 -0.05 9.64
N ASP A 266 5.51 0.56 9.00
CA ASP A 266 5.01 1.88 9.41
C ASP A 266 4.16 1.79 10.68
N GLY A 267 3.78 0.57 11.09
CA GLY A 267 3.19 0.28 12.38
C GLY A 267 2.69 -1.18 12.48
N ILE A 268 2.34 -1.56 13.72
CA ILE A 268 1.65 -2.83 14.01
C ILE A 268 0.45 -2.50 14.90
N ILE A 269 -0.70 -3.10 14.58
CA ILE A 269 -1.95 -2.89 15.32
C ILE A 269 -1.89 -3.67 16.62
N ILE A 270 -1.86 -2.96 17.76
CA ILE A 270 -1.73 -3.53 19.11
C ILE A 270 -3.06 -3.57 19.89
N GLU A 271 -4.07 -2.84 19.44
CA GLU A 271 -5.43 -2.87 19.96
C GLU A 271 -6.39 -2.71 18.78
N SER A 272 -7.46 -3.48 18.76
CA SER A 272 -8.49 -3.37 17.73
C SER A 272 -9.80 -3.98 18.20
N ASP A 273 -10.90 -3.29 17.92
CA ASP A 273 -12.27 -3.77 18.09
C ASP A 273 -12.82 -4.45 16.81
N THR A 274 -12.04 -4.41 15.71
CA THR A 274 -12.47 -4.84 14.36
C THR A 274 -11.68 -6.04 13.83
N GLY A 275 -11.07 -6.86 14.72
CA GLY A 275 -10.35 -8.07 14.32
C GLY A 275 -9.00 -7.81 13.61
N ARG A 276 -8.44 -6.59 13.73
CA ARG A 276 -7.17 -6.21 13.08
C ARG A 276 -5.93 -6.34 13.98
N PHE A 277 -6.10 -6.87 15.20
CA PHE A 277 -4.99 -7.05 16.13
C PHE A 277 -3.88 -7.92 15.53
N GLY A 278 -2.64 -7.43 15.61
CA GLY A 278 -1.47 -8.11 15.06
C GLY A 278 -1.22 -7.89 13.57
N ARG A 279 -2.10 -7.18 12.84
CA ARG A 279 -1.79 -6.76 11.46
C ARG A 279 -0.68 -5.73 11.45
N MET A 280 0.12 -5.79 10.43
CA MET A 280 1.07 -4.71 10.10
C MET A 280 0.34 -3.62 9.32
N LEU A 281 0.92 -2.43 9.31
CA LEU A 281 0.48 -1.30 8.51
C LEU A 281 1.62 -0.85 7.62
N GLU A 282 1.35 -0.70 6.32
CA GLU A 282 2.23 -0.06 5.35
C GLU A 282 1.49 1.11 4.71
N ILE A 283 2.06 2.32 4.79
CA ILE A 283 1.40 3.57 4.39
C ILE A 283 2.06 4.15 3.14
N LYS A 284 1.23 4.57 2.19
CA LYS A 284 1.67 5.35 1.03
C LYS A 284 0.82 6.61 0.87
N ASN A 285 1.42 7.78 1.10
CA ASN A 285 0.79 9.08 0.89
C ASN A 285 0.98 9.51 -0.57
N ILE A 286 -0.04 9.34 -1.38
CA ILE A 286 0.02 9.45 -2.83
C ILE A 286 -0.15 10.89 -3.28
N VAL A 287 0.73 11.38 -4.17
CA VAL A 287 0.65 12.72 -4.74
C VAL A 287 -0.01 12.68 -6.13
N ASN A 288 0.55 11.90 -7.06
CA ASN A 288 0.20 12.05 -8.49
C ASN A 288 -0.41 10.80 -9.15
N ARG A 289 -0.29 9.59 -8.56
CA ARG A 289 -0.84 8.40 -9.18
C ARG A 289 -2.30 8.15 -8.83
N ILE A 290 -2.97 7.35 -9.63
CA ILE A 290 -4.30 6.82 -9.34
C ILE A 290 -4.15 5.74 -8.28
N ILE A 291 -5.07 5.72 -7.32
CA ILE A 291 -5.22 4.66 -6.31
C ILE A 291 -6.28 3.70 -6.84
N ASN A 292 -5.90 2.46 -7.08
CA ASN A 292 -6.80 1.40 -7.58
C ASN A 292 -6.93 0.21 -6.62
N GLY A 293 -6.32 0.30 -5.43
CA GLY A 293 -6.35 -0.76 -4.42
C GLY A 293 -5.37 -1.91 -4.69
N ILE A 294 -4.61 -1.87 -5.79
CA ILE A 294 -3.62 -2.89 -6.12
C ILE A 294 -2.24 -2.40 -5.71
N PRO A 295 -1.54 -3.06 -4.76
CA PRO A 295 -0.17 -2.70 -4.43
C PRO A 295 0.74 -2.91 -5.64
N LYS A 296 1.56 -1.90 -5.95
CA LYS A 296 2.63 -2.11 -6.92
C LYS A 296 3.57 -3.23 -6.47
N LYS A 297 4.20 -3.92 -7.42
CA LYS A 297 5.17 -5.00 -7.18
C LYS A 297 6.20 -4.64 -6.09
N GLU A 298 6.76 -3.44 -6.15
CA GLU A 298 7.73 -2.94 -5.18
C GLU A 298 7.18 -2.88 -3.75
N TYR A 299 5.91 -2.46 -3.57
CA TYR A 299 5.25 -2.39 -2.27
C TYR A 299 4.81 -3.78 -1.78
N TRP A 300 4.34 -4.64 -2.71
CA TRP A 300 4.01 -6.01 -2.37
C TRP A 300 5.24 -6.77 -1.85
N VAL A 301 6.39 -6.71 -2.54
CA VAL A 301 7.66 -7.31 -2.09
C VAL A 301 8.08 -6.72 -0.74
N GLN A 302 7.94 -5.41 -0.55
CA GLN A 302 8.22 -4.76 0.72
C GLN A 302 7.40 -5.37 1.85
N MET A 303 6.08 -5.47 1.69
CA MET A 303 5.17 -6.03 2.70
C MET A 303 5.44 -7.53 2.96
N GLN A 304 5.73 -8.33 1.93
CA GLN A 304 6.09 -9.74 2.11
C GLN A 304 7.32 -9.88 3.00
N LEU A 305 8.35 -9.06 2.79
CA LEU A 305 9.55 -9.10 3.62
C LEU A 305 9.34 -8.52 5.01
N GLN A 306 8.48 -7.52 5.16
CA GLN A 306 8.10 -7.01 6.47
C GLN A 306 7.38 -8.09 7.29
N MET A 307 6.38 -8.76 6.70
CA MET A 307 5.67 -9.85 7.35
C MET A 307 6.60 -11.03 7.69
N GLU A 308 7.56 -11.34 6.82
CA GLU A 308 8.54 -12.39 7.08
C GLU A 308 9.48 -12.05 8.24
N VAL A 309 10.00 -10.81 8.26
CA VAL A 309 10.89 -10.33 9.33
C VAL A 309 10.19 -10.27 10.67
N CYS A 310 8.93 -9.82 10.71
CA CYS A 310 8.15 -9.66 11.92
C CYS A 310 7.41 -10.93 12.35
N ASP A 311 7.42 -11.98 11.52
CA ASP A 311 6.65 -13.22 11.74
C ASP A 311 5.16 -12.98 11.94
N LEU A 312 4.59 -12.06 11.16
CA LEU A 312 3.17 -11.73 11.10
C LEU A 312 2.61 -12.10 9.73
N ASP A 313 1.34 -12.46 9.65
CA ASP A 313 0.77 -13.04 8.43
C ASP A 313 -0.16 -12.09 7.67
N GLU A 314 -0.44 -10.90 8.21
CA GLU A 314 -1.36 -9.92 7.63
C GLU A 314 -0.74 -8.51 7.63
N CYS A 315 -0.98 -7.76 6.56
CA CYS A 315 -0.58 -6.36 6.42
C CYS A 315 -1.71 -5.55 5.79
N ASP A 316 -2.16 -4.48 6.44
CA ASP A 316 -3.06 -3.51 5.86
C ASP A 316 -2.23 -2.51 5.03
N PHE A 317 -2.41 -2.53 3.71
CA PHE A 317 -1.82 -1.57 2.78
C PHE A 317 -2.70 -0.33 2.69
N LEU A 318 -2.26 0.75 3.32
CA LEU A 318 -3.00 2.00 3.40
C LEU A 318 -2.46 3.01 2.39
N GLU A 319 -3.28 3.40 1.44
CA GLU A 319 -2.99 4.48 0.52
C GLU A 319 -3.92 5.66 0.80
N THR A 320 -3.30 6.83 0.98
CA THR A 320 -4.04 8.07 1.21
C THR A 320 -3.67 9.12 0.18
N LYS A 321 -4.63 9.94 -0.20
CA LYS A 321 -4.41 11.12 -1.03
C LYS A 321 -4.94 12.34 -0.34
N PHE A 322 -4.04 13.24 -0.01
CA PHE A 322 -4.37 14.51 0.62
C PHE A 322 -4.22 15.65 -0.38
N THR A 323 -5.06 16.69 -0.21
CA THR A 323 -4.94 17.98 -0.89
C THR A 323 -4.82 19.08 0.15
N GLU A 324 -3.97 20.09 -0.11
CA GLU A 324 -3.88 21.28 0.74
C GLU A 324 -4.70 22.41 0.16
N TYR A 325 -5.48 23.06 1.02
CA TYR A 325 -6.15 24.33 0.65
C TYR A 325 -5.13 25.47 0.62
N PRO A 326 -5.27 26.41 -0.32
CA PRO A 326 -4.32 27.52 -0.44
C PRO A 326 -4.38 28.48 0.76
N ASP A 327 -5.55 28.63 1.38
CA ASP A 327 -5.78 29.55 2.48
C ASP A 327 -6.97 29.16 3.36
N TRP A 328 -7.12 29.87 4.48
CA TRP A 328 -8.23 29.70 5.41
C TRP A 328 -9.61 29.95 4.76
N ASN A 329 -9.74 30.92 3.89
CA ASN A 329 -11.03 31.24 3.30
C ASN A 329 -11.53 30.10 2.42
N THR A 330 -10.65 29.53 1.59
CA THR A 330 -10.96 28.37 0.75
C THR A 330 -11.33 27.16 1.63
N TYR A 331 -10.56 26.89 2.67
CA TYR A 331 -10.82 25.82 3.63
C TYR A 331 -12.17 25.99 4.34
N ASN A 332 -12.44 27.19 4.89
CA ASN A 332 -13.68 27.46 5.62
C ASN A 332 -14.91 27.49 4.71
N ASN A 333 -14.76 27.95 3.46
CA ASN A 333 -15.85 27.95 2.48
C ASN A 333 -16.20 26.55 1.96
N ASP A 334 -15.24 25.61 1.97
CA ASP A 334 -15.49 24.21 1.65
C ASP A 334 -15.88 23.44 2.92
N SER A 335 -17.05 23.76 3.49
CA SER A 335 -17.55 23.16 4.72
C SER A 335 -19.03 22.87 4.61
N ILE A 336 -19.46 21.76 5.19
CA ILE A 336 -20.89 21.54 5.48
C ILE A 336 -21.31 22.43 6.66
N ILE A 337 -22.59 22.76 6.71
CA ILE A 337 -23.17 23.48 7.85
C ILE A 337 -23.53 22.45 8.91
N SER A 338 -22.98 22.63 10.09
CA SER A 338 -23.25 21.80 11.29
C SER A 338 -23.93 22.63 12.37
N THR A 339 -24.65 21.97 13.28
CA THR A 339 -25.27 22.59 14.44
C THR A 339 -24.82 21.89 15.72
N CYS A 340 -24.43 22.62 16.75
CA CYS A 340 -24.15 22.05 18.08
C CYS A 340 -25.44 22.01 18.90
N ASP A 341 -25.63 20.90 19.60
CA ASP A 341 -26.59 20.82 20.69
C ASP A 341 -25.93 21.37 21.98
N ASN A 342 -25.88 22.70 22.08
CA ASN A 342 -25.61 23.32 23.38
C ASN A 342 -26.90 23.28 24.18
N ASN A 343 -26.81 22.89 25.46
CA ASN A 343 -27.97 22.77 26.38
C ASN A 343 -28.81 24.04 26.58
N ASN A 344 -28.68 25.04 25.72
CA ASN A 344 -29.50 26.25 25.63
C ASN A 344 -30.16 26.28 24.26
N ASP A 345 -31.44 26.49 24.23
CA ASP A 345 -32.42 26.42 23.13
C ASP A 345 -32.12 27.17 21.81
N THR A 346 -30.91 27.60 21.55
CA THR A 346 -30.49 28.26 20.30
C THR A 346 -29.38 27.47 19.61
N LYS A 347 -29.76 26.67 18.58
CA LYS A 347 -28.82 26.01 17.68
C LYS A 347 -28.33 27.02 16.64
N GLU A 348 -27.16 27.59 16.84
CA GLU A 348 -26.54 28.41 15.81
C GLU A 348 -25.77 27.54 14.81
N PRO A 349 -26.06 27.64 13.50
CA PRO A 349 -25.33 26.92 12.50
C PRO A 349 -23.90 27.49 12.36
N PHE A 350 -22.94 26.62 12.15
CA PHE A 350 -21.54 26.98 11.87
C PHE A 350 -20.95 26.11 10.76
N ASN A 351 -19.91 26.61 10.12
CA ASN A 351 -19.16 25.82 9.13
C ASN A 351 -18.34 24.74 9.84
N SER A 352 -18.50 23.48 9.43
CA SER A 352 -17.69 22.37 9.94
C SER A 352 -16.22 22.57 9.57
N LEU A 353 -15.33 22.49 10.55
CA LEU A 353 -13.89 22.54 10.34
C LEU A 353 -13.25 21.14 10.12
N VAL A 354 -14.08 20.10 10.08
CA VAL A 354 -13.62 18.71 9.95
C VAL A 354 -14.26 17.95 8.77
N THR A 355 -15.25 18.59 8.09
CA THR A 355 -15.94 17.96 6.95
C THR A 355 -16.13 18.97 5.83
N SER A 356 -15.69 18.61 4.64
CA SER A 356 -15.87 19.38 3.40
C SER A 356 -17.28 19.23 2.83
N LYS A 357 -17.64 20.04 1.82
CA LYS A 357 -18.96 19.98 1.17
C LYS A 357 -19.25 18.65 0.48
N ASP A 358 -18.22 18.00 -0.02
CA ASP A 358 -18.28 16.67 -0.64
C ASP A 358 -18.18 15.52 0.38
N GLY A 359 -18.23 15.83 1.69
CA GLY A 359 -18.24 14.85 2.77
C GLY A 359 -16.87 14.29 3.17
N CYS A 360 -15.78 14.78 2.58
CA CYS A 360 -14.44 14.35 2.91
C CYS A 360 -13.96 14.88 4.26
N SER A 361 -13.16 14.10 4.97
CA SER A 361 -12.48 14.55 6.18
C SER A 361 -11.46 15.64 5.84
N LYS A 362 -11.42 16.69 6.65
CA LYS A 362 -10.45 17.77 6.54
C LYS A 362 -9.99 18.23 7.92
N GLY A 363 -8.90 18.97 7.97
CA GLY A 363 -8.38 19.44 9.24
C GLY A 363 -7.21 20.39 9.08
N ILE A 364 -6.54 20.63 10.20
CA ILE A 364 -5.48 21.62 10.32
C ILE A 364 -4.23 20.92 10.87
N MET A 365 -3.08 21.26 10.32
CA MET A 365 -1.80 20.99 10.98
C MET A 365 -0.99 22.27 11.08
N ILE A 366 -0.17 22.39 12.12
CA ILE A 366 0.67 23.55 12.35
C ILE A 366 2.12 23.17 12.07
N HIS A 367 2.75 23.93 11.18
CA HIS A 367 4.14 23.75 10.80
C HIS A 367 5.04 24.66 11.63
N PHE A 368 6.02 24.02 12.28
CA PHE A 368 7.10 24.68 13.02
C PHE A 368 8.46 24.25 12.49
N TYR A 369 9.48 25.03 12.76
CA TYR A 369 10.87 24.61 12.65
C TYR A 369 11.48 24.43 14.04
N ILE A 370 12.17 23.31 14.22
CA ILE A 370 13.01 23.11 15.42
C ILE A 370 14.35 23.84 15.22
N LYS A 371 15.16 23.93 16.30
CA LYS A 371 16.40 24.71 16.29
C LYS A 371 17.45 24.32 15.25
N ASP A 372 17.43 23.07 14.82
CA ASP A 372 18.33 22.53 13.78
C ASP A 372 17.77 22.68 12.36
N GLY A 373 16.69 23.44 12.16
CA GLY A 373 16.08 23.70 10.86
C GLY A 373 15.22 22.59 10.32
N ARG A 374 14.99 21.49 11.07
CA ARG A 374 14.07 20.43 10.66
C ARG A 374 12.62 20.87 10.88
N PRO A 375 11.71 20.49 9.95
CA PRO A 375 10.30 20.73 10.12
C PRO A 375 9.70 19.85 11.23
N PHE A 376 8.74 20.41 11.97
CA PHE A 376 7.91 19.71 12.96
C PHE A 376 6.45 20.05 12.68
N TYR A 377 5.57 19.06 12.70
CA TYR A 377 4.14 19.23 12.46
C TYR A 377 3.34 18.82 13.69
N ALA A 378 2.42 19.68 14.10
CA ALA A 378 1.41 19.37 15.11
C ALA A 378 0.06 19.18 14.41
N TYR A 379 -0.54 18.02 14.58
CA TYR A 379 -1.80 17.64 13.93
C TYR A 379 -2.97 17.91 14.84
N MET A 380 -4.06 18.47 14.27
CA MET A 380 -5.31 18.64 14.99
C MET A 380 -5.93 17.27 15.31
N PRO A 381 -6.30 17.01 16.58
CA PRO A 381 -6.98 15.78 16.95
C PRO A 381 -8.31 15.62 16.19
N LEU A 382 -8.58 14.40 15.73
CA LEU A 382 -9.83 14.09 14.98
C LEU A 382 -11.09 14.14 15.87
N THR A 383 -10.92 14.24 17.20
CA THR A 383 -12.00 14.30 18.19
C THR A 383 -12.54 15.70 18.42
N ILE A 384 -11.84 16.75 17.96
CA ILE A 384 -12.30 18.14 18.08
C ILE A 384 -12.90 18.60 16.75
N TRP A 385 -14.04 19.27 16.78
CA TRP A 385 -14.79 19.60 15.57
C TRP A 385 -15.51 20.96 15.61
N THR A 386 -15.68 21.55 16.80
CA THR A 386 -16.29 22.86 16.92
C THR A 386 -15.28 24.00 16.71
N PRO A 387 -15.67 25.15 16.17
CA PRO A 387 -14.75 26.27 15.97
C PRO A 387 -14.05 26.73 17.25
N ASN A 388 -14.76 26.68 18.39
CA ASN A 388 -14.18 27.06 19.68
C ASN A 388 -13.12 26.09 20.17
N GLU A 389 -13.33 24.79 19.98
CA GLU A 389 -12.31 23.74 20.32
C GLU A 389 -11.08 23.89 19.43
N VAL A 390 -11.28 24.11 18.14
CA VAL A 390 -10.19 24.32 17.18
C VAL A 390 -9.38 25.55 17.54
N ALA A 391 -10.00 26.69 17.80
CA ALA A 391 -9.30 27.91 18.21
C ALA A 391 -8.50 27.72 19.50
N LYS A 392 -9.08 27.02 20.47
CA LYS A 392 -8.40 26.68 21.72
C LYS A 392 -7.20 25.77 21.50
N TRP A 393 -7.35 24.75 20.63
CA TRP A 393 -6.25 23.83 20.26
C TRP A 393 -5.12 24.60 19.56
N GLU A 394 -5.43 25.47 18.62
CA GLU A 394 -4.44 26.30 17.93
C GLU A 394 -3.63 27.14 18.90
N GLU A 395 -4.30 27.90 19.77
CA GLU A 395 -3.66 28.75 20.80
C GLU A 395 -2.77 27.93 21.73
N GLN A 396 -3.27 26.82 22.27
CA GLN A 396 -2.54 25.95 23.17
C GLN A 396 -1.32 25.31 22.47
N THR A 397 -1.47 24.87 21.24
CA THR A 397 -0.42 24.20 20.48
C THR A 397 0.68 25.19 20.10
N VAL A 398 0.34 26.37 19.60
CA VAL A 398 1.32 27.41 19.30
C VAL A 398 2.06 27.82 20.58
N THR A 399 1.34 28.10 21.66
CA THR A 399 1.95 28.48 22.94
C THR A 399 2.89 27.39 23.47
N LYS A 400 2.47 26.11 23.42
CA LYS A 400 3.27 24.98 23.87
C LYS A 400 4.60 24.88 23.12
N TYR A 401 4.58 24.91 21.80
CA TYR A 401 5.78 24.65 21.01
C TYR A 401 6.66 25.88 20.82
N THR A 402 6.13 27.09 20.91
CA THR A 402 6.94 28.32 20.86
C THR A 402 7.59 28.67 22.20
N SER A 403 7.12 28.08 23.30
CA SER A 403 7.64 28.29 24.67
C SER A 403 8.65 27.21 25.07
N ALA A 404 9.37 27.44 26.20
CA ALA A 404 10.25 26.44 26.79
C ALA A 404 9.44 25.19 27.23
N PRO A 405 9.99 23.97 27.08
CA PRO A 405 11.38 23.64 26.67
C PRO A 405 11.60 23.58 25.15
N TYR A 406 10.55 23.62 24.33
CA TYR A 406 10.62 23.39 22.89
C TYR A 406 11.29 24.56 22.15
N ASN A 407 10.79 25.78 22.32
CA ASN A 407 11.27 27.00 21.65
C ASN A 407 11.35 26.83 20.11
N TYR A 408 10.34 26.23 19.51
CA TYR A 408 10.22 26.05 18.06
C TYR A 408 9.78 27.35 17.40
N THR A 409 10.13 27.53 16.15
CA THR A 409 9.68 28.69 15.36
C THR A 409 8.39 28.33 14.60
N PHE A 410 7.31 29.03 14.90
CA PHE A 410 6.06 28.91 14.14
C PHE A 410 6.29 29.39 12.71
N LEU A 411 5.78 28.62 11.74
CA LEU A 411 5.85 29.00 10.33
C LEU A 411 4.48 29.32 9.74
N LYS A 412 3.58 28.33 9.71
CA LYS A 412 2.25 28.47 9.11
C LYS A 412 1.28 27.40 9.56
N TYR A 413 -0.02 27.66 9.36
CA TYR A 413 -1.05 26.64 9.33
C TYR A 413 -1.10 26.00 7.95
N ILE A 414 -1.40 24.70 7.91
CA ILE A 414 -1.63 23.92 6.71
C ILE A 414 -3.03 23.33 6.84
N TYR A 415 -3.89 23.65 5.89
CA TYR A 415 -5.25 23.18 5.81
C TYR A 415 -5.32 22.03 4.82
N TRP A 416 -5.73 20.86 5.26
CA TRP A 416 -5.73 19.65 4.46
C TRP A 416 -7.12 19.06 4.29
N LYS A 417 -7.30 18.30 3.21
CA LYS A 417 -8.46 17.45 2.93
C LYS A 417 -7.96 16.05 2.55
N LEU A 418 -8.64 15.02 3.04
CA LEU A 418 -8.41 13.63 2.64
C LEU A 418 -9.35 13.29 1.48
N ASP A 419 -8.82 13.31 0.26
CA ASP A 419 -9.62 13.04 -0.94
C ASP A 419 -9.88 11.54 -1.11
N ILE A 420 -8.88 10.69 -0.86
CA ILE A 420 -8.99 9.23 -1.02
C ILE A 420 -8.30 8.54 0.15
N LEU A 421 -8.97 7.51 0.67
CA LEU A 421 -8.39 6.53 1.58
C LEU A 421 -8.72 5.13 1.04
N SER A 422 -7.70 4.35 0.72
CA SER A 422 -7.80 2.95 0.32
C SER A 422 -7.01 2.10 1.30
N CYS A 423 -7.63 1.05 1.83
CA CYS A 423 -6.99 0.12 2.75
C CYS A 423 -7.26 -1.30 2.25
N VAL A 424 -6.21 -2.02 1.89
CA VAL A 424 -6.28 -3.35 1.29
C VAL A 424 -5.51 -4.34 2.16
N LEU A 425 -6.13 -5.48 2.48
CA LEU A 425 -5.46 -6.56 3.20
C LEU A 425 -4.51 -7.31 2.25
N VAL A 426 -3.25 -7.44 2.66
CA VAL A 426 -2.22 -8.23 1.98
C VAL A 426 -1.81 -9.37 2.90
N LEU A 427 -1.91 -10.59 2.41
CA LEU A 427 -1.52 -11.79 3.15
C LEU A 427 -0.06 -12.15 2.88
N ARG A 428 0.60 -12.77 3.89
CA ARG A 428 1.98 -13.27 3.77
C ARG A 428 2.03 -14.49 2.86
N ASN A 429 2.89 -14.43 1.87
CA ASN A 429 3.20 -15.56 0.98
C ASN A 429 4.52 -16.21 1.40
N LYS A 430 4.45 -17.19 2.30
CA LYS A 430 5.63 -17.94 2.82
C LYS A 430 6.35 -18.71 1.72
N GLU A 431 5.62 -19.22 0.73
CA GLU A 431 6.20 -19.97 -0.38
C GLU A 431 7.02 -19.06 -1.29
N TRP A 432 6.50 -17.88 -1.62
CA TRP A 432 7.25 -16.89 -2.37
C TRP A 432 8.58 -16.55 -1.67
N PHE A 433 8.56 -16.30 -0.37
CA PHE A 433 9.79 -15.99 0.37
C PHE A 433 10.77 -17.17 0.32
N ARG A 434 10.30 -18.40 0.58
CA ARG A 434 11.12 -19.61 0.54
C ARG A 434 11.83 -19.80 -0.80
N THR A 435 11.13 -19.53 -1.89
CA THR A 435 11.65 -19.65 -3.25
C THR A 435 12.66 -18.54 -3.58
N ASN A 436 12.42 -17.33 -3.10
CA ASN A 436 13.14 -16.14 -3.54
C ASN A 436 14.27 -15.67 -2.60
N VAL A 437 14.34 -16.17 -1.36
CA VAL A 437 15.37 -15.75 -0.40
C VAL A 437 16.79 -16.06 -0.88
N GLY A 438 16.97 -17.12 -1.66
CA GLY A 438 18.26 -17.49 -2.27
C GLY A 438 18.80 -16.40 -3.20
N GLN A 439 17.93 -15.70 -3.93
CA GLN A 439 18.32 -14.57 -4.79
C GLN A 439 18.79 -13.37 -3.96
N LEU A 440 18.10 -13.03 -2.88
CA LEU A 440 18.53 -12.00 -1.93
C LEU A 440 19.89 -12.34 -1.32
N GLN A 441 20.10 -13.59 -0.92
CA GLN A 441 21.39 -14.07 -0.39
C GLN A 441 22.51 -13.90 -1.43
N ASN A 442 22.26 -14.27 -2.69
CA ASN A 442 23.24 -14.11 -3.76
C ASN A 442 23.62 -12.62 -3.96
N VAL A 443 22.65 -11.73 -3.97
CA VAL A 443 22.90 -10.28 -4.06
C VAL A 443 23.70 -9.79 -2.86
N TRP A 444 23.35 -10.25 -1.65
CA TRP A 444 24.10 -9.90 -0.44
C TRP A 444 25.55 -10.37 -0.48
N ASN A 445 25.81 -11.60 -0.88
CA ASN A 445 27.16 -12.15 -1.03
C ASN A 445 28.01 -11.31 -2.02
N ILE A 446 27.38 -10.79 -3.08
CA ILE A 446 28.04 -9.88 -4.02
C ILE A 446 28.36 -8.54 -3.33
N ILE A 447 27.43 -7.97 -2.58
CA ILE A 447 27.64 -6.72 -1.82
C ILE A 447 28.83 -6.88 -0.87
N GLU A 448 28.88 -7.93 -0.06
CA GLU A 448 29.98 -8.18 0.87
C GLU A 448 31.33 -8.30 0.15
N LYS A 449 31.35 -9.04 -0.94
CA LYS A 449 32.56 -9.21 -1.76
C LYS A 449 33.03 -7.89 -2.37
N GLU A 450 32.12 -7.11 -2.93
CA GLU A 450 32.45 -5.88 -3.66
C GLU A 450 32.74 -4.68 -2.74
N ARG A 451 32.25 -4.69 -1.50
CA ARG A 451 32.72 -3.76 -0.47
C ARG A 451 34.22 -3.83 -0.23
N VAL A 452 34.82 -5.00 -0.45
CA VAL A 452 36.28 -5.22 -0.29
C VAL A 452 37.01 -5.08 -1.61
N ALA A 453 36.45 -5.62 -2.69
CA ALA A 453 37.14 -5.74 -4.00
C ALA A 453 36.97 -4.49 -4.89
N GLY A 454 36.02 -3.59 -4.57
CA GLY A 454 35.68 -2.43 -5.38
C GLY A 454 34.37 -2.65 -6.16
N TYR A 455 33.54 -1.60 -6.21
CA TYR A 455 32.16 -1.59 -6.75
C TYR A 455 31.92 -0.50 -7.80
N GLU A 456 32.92 0.29 -8.14
CA GLU A 456 32.84 1.47 -9.03
C GLU A 456 32.32 1.10 -10.42
N HIS A 457 32.56 -0.13 -10.86
CA HIS A 457 32.09 -0.65 -12.14
C HIS A 457 30.57 -0.75 -12.24
N ARG A 458 29.85 -0.74 -11.10
CA ARG A 458 28.40 -0.73 -11.02
C ARG A 458 27.77 0.67 -10.98
N ALA A 459 28.60 1.71 -10.95
CA ALA A 459 28.12 3.09 -10.94
C ALA A 459 27.17 3.35 -12.13
N PRO A 460 26.06 4.08 -11.92
CA PRO A 460 25.10 4.36 -12.97
C PRO A 460 25.79 5.15 -14.10
N LYS A 461 25.73 4.60 -15.31
CA LYS A 461 26.28 5.25 -16.49
C LYS A 461 25.42 6.48 -16.82
N ARG A 462 25.97 7.68 -16.68
CA ARG A 462 25.31 8.90 -17.17
C ARG A 462 25.15 8.77 -18.69
N LYS A 463 23.91 8.77 -19.19
CA LYS A 463 23.66 8.88 -20.63
C LYS A 463 24.31 10.18 -21.13
N SER A 464 25.26 10.07 -22.03
CA SER A 464 25.85 11.27 -22.62
C SER A 464 24.77 11.99 -23.43
N LYS A 465 24.76 13.33 -23.39
CA LYS A 465 23.84 14.15 -24.20
C LYS A 465 23.86 13.79 -25.71
N LYS A 466 24.90 13.14 -26.21
CA LYS A 466 25.03 12.68 -27.59
C LYS A 466 24.16 11.44 -27.92
N GLU A 467 23.89 10.56 -26.98
CA GLU A 467 23.05 9.38 -27.23
C GLU A 467 21.53 9.70 -27.25
N LEU A 468 21.13 10.80 -26.60
CA LEU A 468 19.77 11.31 -26.68
C LEU A 468 19.43 11.96 -28.02
N VAL A 469 20.44 12.50 -28.75
CA VAL A 469 20.28 13.11 -30.09
C VAL A 469 20.27 12.05 -31.19
N SER A 470 20.94 10.90 -31.02
CA SER A 470 21.02 9.86 -32.04
C SER A 470 19.80 8.95 -32.12
N LYS A 471 18.94 8.90 -31.08
CA LYS A 471 17.66 8.16 -31.14
C LYS A 471 16.49 8.96 -31.70
N SER A 472 16.64 10.29 -31.86
CA SER A 472 15.62 11.15 -32.47
C SER A 472 15.68 11.23 -33.99
N SER A 473 16.65 10.56 -34.65
CA SER A 473 16.87 10.64 -36.09
C SER A 473 16.47 9.42 -36.90
N LEU A 474 15.75 8.46 -36.30
CA LEU A 474 15.32 7.22 -36.97
C LEU A 474 13.80 6.91 -36.77
N ASP A 475 12.97 7.94 -36.68
CA ASP A 475 11.54 7.71 -36.86
C ASP A 475 10.95 8.71 -37.84
N ASN A 476 10.45 8.18 -38.94
CA ASN A 476 9.87 8.93 -40.05
C ASN A 476 8.50 9.47 -39.65
N GLY A 477 8.40 10.79 -39.70
CA GLY A 477 7.20 11.49 -40.15
C GLY A 477 6.03 11.60 -39.22
N GLU A 478 6.11 12.48 -38.22
CA GLU A 478 5.05 13.44 -37.92
C GLU A 478 5.63 14.57 -37.06
N LYS A 479 5.64 15.80 -37.64
CA LYS A 479 6.18 16.98 -36.97
C LYS A 479 5.19 17.50 -35.94
N CYS A 480 5.42 17.22 -34.67
CA CYS A 480 4.75 17.94 -33.58
C CYS A 480 5.54 19.22 -33.28
N TYR A 481 5.00 20.38 -33.66
CA TYR A 481 5.55 21.70 -33.34
C TYR A 481 5.09 22.13 -31.97
N LEU A 482 5.86 21.87 -30.92
CA LEU A 482 5.76 22.61 -29.66
C LEU A 482 6.61 23.88 -29.76
N LYS A 483 5.94 25.01 -29.92
CA LYS A 483 6.55 26.33 -29.88
C LYS A 483 6.74 26.71 -28.39
N ILE A 484 7.98 26.64 -27.90
CA ILE A 484 8.32 27.22 -26.60
C ILE A 484 8.40 28.73 -26.80
N VAL A 485 7.43 29.46 -26.27
CA VAL A 485 7.50 30.93 -26.16
C VAL A 485 8.33 31.24 -24.92
N LYS A 486 9.55 31.76 -25.13
CA LYS A 486 10.29 32.43 -24.07
C LYS A 486 9.60 33.75 -23.79
N LEU A 487 9.08 33.89 -22.57
CA LEU A 487 8.74 35.19 -22.01
C LEU A 487 10.05 35.79 -21.45
N ASP A 488 10.61 36.76 -22.14
CA ASP A 488 11.61 37.67 -21.59
C ASP A 488 10.90 38.72 -20.74
N ASN A 489 11.47 38.97 -19.56
CA ASN A 489 11.29 39.94 -18.48
C ASN A 489 10.48 39.46 -17.27
#